data_8fe472764311ec6e608549200ce353f6
#
_entry.id   8fe472764311ec6e608549200ce353f6
#
_cell.length_a   1.000
_cell.length_b   1.000
_cell.length_c   1.000
_cell.angle_alpha   90.00
_cell.angle_beta   90.00
_cell.angle_gamma   90.00
#
_symmetry.space_group_name_H-M   'P 1'
#
loop_
_entity.id
_entity.type
_entity.pdbx_description
1 polymer ?
#
loop_
_entity_poly.entity_id
_entity_poly.type
_entity_poly.pdbx_seq_one_letter_code
_entity_poly.pdbx_strand_id
1 'polypeptide(L)'
;QAFRALRPVSEKAADVAALPYDVVDRAEAKAIGDKNPDSFLHVDRAEMDLPDDTDLYDSKVYERARQNLLNMEKNGVMKQDETPCYYIYELTRKGKTQTGLVGCCSIDDYMKGIVKKHELTREDKEQDRIRHVDVCDANTGPIYLACRYPQQLLDLMEQWKTSHAAVYDFVADDEIGHRVWVIDGNEEIETIREQFENIPSIYIADGHHRAASAVKVGLKRREEHPDYDGTEEFNYFLSVVFPYDQLKILAYNRVVHDLNGMDEHAFIASLKFNFELMIMPGFPCKPVEKHCMGMYVGGNWYHLKAWEDVYEKKDVVGQ
;
A
#
# COMPACT_ATOMS: atom_id res chain seq x y z
N GLN A 1 1.09 -12.55 -11.24
CA GLN A 1 2.10 -13.58 -11.46
C GLN A 1 2.64 -14.08 -10.14
N ALA A 2 2.88 -15.41 -10.02
CA ALA A 2 3.63 -16.01 -8.92
C ALA A 2 5.09 -15.57 -8.98
N PHE A 3 5.78 -15.49 -7.84
CA PHE A 3 7.15 -14.98 -7.75
C PHE A 3 7.92 -15.65 -6.60
N ARG A 4 9.24 -15.54 -6.64
CA ARG A 4 10.13 -16.04 -5.59
C ARG A 4 10.37 -14.94 -4.56
N ALA A 5 9.56 -14.91 -3.50
CA ALA A 5 9.69 -13.86 -2.50
C ALA A 5 11.01 -13.99 -1.70
N LEU A 6 11.68 -12.86 -1.49
CA LEU A 6 12.64 -12.70 -0.41
C LEU A 6 11.83 -12.32 0.85
N ARG A 7 11.75 -13.22 1.82
CA ARG A 7 10.88 -13.07 2.99
C ARG A 7 11.55 -13.57 4.27
N PRO A 8 11.08 -13.12 5.46
CA PRO A 8 11.64 -13.56 6.73
C PRO A 8 11.59 -15.07 6.89
N VAL A 9 12.56 -15.65 7.59
CA VAL A 9 12.40 -16.98 8.15
C VAL A 9 11.30 -16.94 9.24
N SER A 10 10.62 -18.06 9.47
CA SER A 10 9.40 -18.06 10.30
C SER A 10 9.62 -17.50 11.71
N GLU A 11 10.78 -17.79 12.31
CA GLU A 11 11.16 -17.35 13.65
C GLU A 11 11.43 -15.85 13.75
N LYS A 12 11.65 -15.18 12.61
CA LYS A 12 11.97 -13.76 12.50
C LYS A 12 10.82 -12.91 11.95
N ALA A 13 9.71 -13.52 11.54
CA ALA A 13 8.64 -12.81 10.87
C ALA A 13 8.06 -11.64 11.69
N ALA A 14 7.86 -11.83 12.98
CA ALA A 14 7.37 -10.78 13.88
C ALA A 14 8.39 -9.66 14.10
N ASP A 15 9.70 -10.01 14.19
CA ASP A 15 10.77 -9.03 14.36
C ASP A 15 10.97 -8.18 13.10
N VAL A 16 10.87 -8.81 11.92
CA VAL A 16 11.05 -8.12 10.63
C VAL A 16 9.84 -7.25 10.28
N ALA A 17 8.63 -7.67 10.68
CA ALA A 17 7.40 -6.94 10.36
C ALA A 17 7.48 -5.49 10.86
N ALA A 18 7.20 -4.54 9.98
CA ALA A 18 7.33 -3.12 10.24
C ALA A 18 6.10 -2.34 9.77
N LEU A 19 5.89 -1.18 10.38
CA LEU A 19 4.90 -0.21 9.91
C LEU A 19 5.30 0.33 8.52
N PRO A 20 4.35 0.77 7.70
CA PRO A 20 4.66 1.43 6.44
C PRO A 20 5.59 2.64 6.64
N TYR A 21 6.51 2.84 5.72
CA TYR A 21 7.57 3.86 5.80
C TYR A 21 7.05 5.30 6.00
N ASP A 22 5.84 5.59 5.59
CA ASP A 22 5.22 6.92 5.59
C ASP A 22 4.36 7.20 6.83
N VAL A 23 4.24 6.24 7.75
CA VAL A 23 3.50 6.42 9.01
C VAL A 23 4.40 6.63 10.23
N VAL A 24 5.72 6.55 10.05
CA VAL A 24 6.71 6.83 11.09
C VAL A 24 7.68 7.89 10.62
N ASP A 25 8.06 8.81 11.49
CA ASP A 25 9.14 9.76 11.21
C ASP A 25 10.52 9.12 11.51
N ARG A 26 11.61 9.88 11.22
CA ARG A 26 12.98 9.41 11.44
C ARG A 26 13.26 9.05 12.91
N ALA A 27 12.78 9.87 13.85
CA ALA A 27 13.05 9.66 15.27
C ALA A 27 12.28 8.45 15.80
N GLU A 28 11.03 8.28 15.37
CA GLU A 28 10.22 7.11 15.68
C GLU A 28 10.82 5.83 15.08
N ALA A 29 11.22 5.86 13.80
CA ALA A 29 11.88 4.73 13.14
C ALA A 29 13.16 4.34 13.87
N LYS A 30 13.98 5.33 14.26
CA LYS A 30 15.21 5.09 15.05
C LYS A 30 14.92 4.47 16.41
N ALA A 31 13.89 4.97 17.11
CA ALA A 31 13.51 4.42 18.42
C ALA A 31 13.03 2.97 18.36
N ILE A 32 12.42 2.57 17.23
CA ILE A 32 12.03 1.18 16.95
C ILE A 32 13.25 0.34 16.58
N GLY A 33 14.04 0.81 15.61
CA GLY A 33 15.20 0.09 15.08
C GLY A 33 16.30 -0.14 16.12
N ASP A 34 16.58 0.84 17.00
CA ASP A 34 17.54 0.69 18.11
C ASP A 34 17.18 -0.46 19.08
N LYS A 35 15.89 -0.82 19.15
CA LYS A 35 15.41 -1.94 19.99
C LYS A 35 15.29 -3.25 19.20
N ASN A 36 15.12 -3.16 17.90
CA ASN A 36 14.90 -4.30 17.02
C ASN A 36 15.80 -4.23 15.78
N PRO A 37 17.01 -4.82 15.84
CA PRO A 37 17.96 -4.77 14.74
C PRO A 37 17.51 -5.55 13.50
N ASP A 38 16.49 -6.39 13.61
CA ASP A 38 15.93 -7.16 12.50
C ASP A 38 14.71 -6.44 11.86
N SER A 39 14.29 -5.27 12.38
CA SER A 39 13.17 -4.51 11.84
C SER A 39 13.39 -4.12 10.36
N PHE A 40 12.38 -4.30 9.53
CA PHE A 40 12.44 -3.90 8.11
C PHE A 40 12.51 -2.37 7.93
N LEU A 41 12.27 -1.58 9.01
CA LEU A 41 12.52 -0.13 8.98
C LEU A 41 13.97 0.23 8.67
N HIS A 42 14.95 -0.63 8.97
CA HIS A 42 16.33 -0.46 8.54
C HIS A 42 16.50 -0.43 7.00
N VAL A 43 15.54 -1.01 6.27
CA VAL A 43 15.50 -0.95 4.80
C VAL A 43 14.64 0.22 4.33
N ASP A 44 13.43 0.36 4.85
CA ASP A 44 12.47 1.35 4.36
C ASP A 44 12.71 2.78 4.87
N ARG A 45 13.40 2.93 6.02
CA ARG A 45 13.75 4.19 6.70
C ARG A 45 15.25 4.21 7.05
N ALA A 46 16.08 3.82 6.08
CA ALA A 46 17.52 3.60 6.28
C ALA A 46 18.30 4.85 6.74
N GLU A 47 17.73 6.06 6.58
CA GLU A 47 18.31 7.29 7.13
C GLU A 47 18.42 7.27 8.66
N MET A 48 17.66 6.41 9.36
CA MET A 48 17.79 6.26 10.81
C MET A 48 19.15 5.66 11.24
N ASP A 49 19.82 4.94 10.36
CA ASP A 49 21.12 4.30 10.57
C ASP A 49 22.28 5.24 10.19
N LEU A 50 22.00 6.47 9.79
CA LEU A 50 22.99 7.47 9.36
C LEU A 50 23.02 8.66 10.34
N PRO A 51 24.08 9.48 10.31
CA PRO A 51 24.16 10.70 11.13
C PRO A 51 22.92 11.59 10.96
N ASP A 52 22.48 12.24 12.05
CA ASP A 52 21.23 13.01 12.08
C ASP A 52 21.18 14.18 11.10
N ASP A 53 22.34 14.69 10.68
CA ASP A 53 22.48 15.77 9.69
C ASP A 53 22.46 15.27 8.23
N THR A 54 22.31 13.95 8.01
CA THR A 54 22.20 13.38 6.66
C THR A 54 20.85 13.77 6.05
N ASP A 55 20.90 14.35 4.85
CA ASP A 55 19.69 14.66 4.07
C ASP A 55 18.90 13.37 3.77
N LEU A 56 17.57 13.42 3.89
CA LEU A 56 16.69 12.26 3.69
C LEU A 56 16.76 11.70 2.25
N TYR A 57 17.20 12.52 1.30
CA TYR A 57 17.31 12.16 -0.12
C TYR A 57 18.75 12.00 -0.60
N ASP A 58 19.73 11.96 0.33
CA ASP A 58 21.13 11.67 0.00
C ASP A 58 21.25 10.23 -0.56
N SER A 59 22.10 10.03 -1.55
CA SER A 59 22.35 8.71 -2.15
C SER A 59 22.77 7.66 -1.12
N LYS A 60 23.45 8.08 -0.06
CA LYS A 60 23.88 7.20 1.05
C LYS A 60 22.70 6.53 1.77
N VAL A 61 21.53 7.15 1.77
CA VAL A 61 20.31 6.57 2.38
C VAL A 61 19.90 5.34 1.60
N TYR A 62 19.83 5.43 0.28
CA TYR A 62 19.44 4.31 -0.59
C TYR A 62 20.51 3.21 -0.63
N GLU A 63 21.78 3.59 -0.62
CA GLU A 63 22.90 2.64 -0.51
C GLU A 63 22.86 1.88 0.83
N ARG A 64 22.52 2.57 1.93
CA ARG A 64 22.32 1.95 3.25
C ARG A 64 21.14 0.99 3.23
N ALA A 65 20.00 1.38 2.64
CA ALA A 65 18.82 0.53 2.48
C ALA A 65 19.17 -0.78 1.76
N ARG A 66 19.87 -0.68 0.61
CA ARG A 66 20.36 -1.85 -0.13
C ARG A 66 21.27 -2.74 0.73
N GLN A 67 22.25 -2.12 1.42
CA GLN A 67 23.20 -2.87 2.25
C GLN A 67 22.48 -3.59 3.39
N ASN A 68 21.48 -2.95 4.02
CA ASN A 68 20.69 -3.56 5.08
C ASN A 68 19.90 -4.75 4.54
N LEU A 69 19.25 -4.63 3.39
CA LEU A 69 18.49 -5.72 2.76
C LEU A 69 19.41 -6.93 2.46
N LEU A 70 20.59 -6.69 1.86
CA LEU A 70 21.58 -7.75 1.60
C LEU A 70 22.12 -8.39 2.88
N ASN A 71 22.28 -7.60 3.94
CA ASN A 71 22.72 -8.12 5.24
C ASN A 71 21.64 -9.01 5.89
N MET A 72 20.36 -8.65 5.79
CA MET A 72 19.26 -9.47 6.29
C MET A 72 19.24 -10.85 5.61
N GLU A 73 19.45 -10.90 4.30
CA GLU A 73 19.57 -12.16 3.56
C GLU A 73 20.82 -12.93 3.97
N LYS A 74 21.99 -12.29 3.93
CA LYS A 74 23.28 -12.91 4.28
C LYS A 74 23.32 -13.47 5.70
N ASN A 75 22.65 -12.81 6.64
CA ASN A 75 22.58 -13.23 8.04
C ASN A 75 21.48 -14.25 8.31
N GLY A 76 20.72 -14.65 7.30
CA GLY A 76 19.66 -15.65 7.42
C GLY A 76 18.40 -15.14 8.11
N VAL A 77 18.25 -13.84 8.25
CA VAL A 77 17.00 -13.21 8.74
C VAL A 77 15.91 -13.31 7.68
N MET A 78 16.31 -13.14 6.40
CA MET A 78 15.44 -13.32 5.25
C MET A 78 15.98 -14.44 4.34
N LYS A 79 15.08 -15.11 3.64
CA LYS A 79 15.41 -16.18 2.68
C LYS A 79 14.55 -16.02 1.43
N GLN A 80 15.15 -16.21 0.25
CA GLN A 80 14.41 -16.27 -1.00
C GLN A 80 13.79 -17.65 -1.18
N ASP A 81 12.53 -17.70 -1.61
CA ASP A 81 11.84 -18.94 -1.94
C ASP A 81 12.49 -19.62 -3.19
N GLU A 82 12.49 -20.94 -3.21
CA GLU A 82 13.16 -21.71 -4.27
C GLU A 82 12.37 -21.70 -5.58
N THR A 83 11.05 -21.70 -5.48
CA THR A 83 10.12 -21.73 -6.62
C THR A 83 9.16 -20.53 -6.57
N PRO A 84 8.61 -20.09 -7.72
CA PRO A 84 7.59 -19.06 -7.73
C PRO A 84 6.31 -19.54 -7.02
N CYS A 85 5.80 -18.71 -6.10
CA CYS A 85 4.62 -18.97 -5.30
C CYS A 85 3.66 -17.77 -5.33
N TYR A 86 2.40 -18.02 -4.96
CA TYR A 86 1.52 -16.98 -4.43
C TYR A 86 1.47 -17.09 -2.90
N TYR A 87 0.98 -16.04 -2.24
CA TYR A 87 0.85 -16.06 -0.78
C TYR A 87 -0.54 -15.57 -0.41
N ILE A 88 -1.21 -16.28 0.51
CA ILE A 88 -2.40 -15.74 1.15
C ILE A 88 -1.95 -14.91 2.33
N TYR A 89 -2.40 -13.67 2.40
CA TYR A 89 -2.12 -12.76 3.51
C TYR A 89 -3.42 -12.36 4.19
N GLU A 90 -3.52 -12.72 5.46
CA GLU A 90 -4.68 -12.46 6.30
C GLU A 90 -4.31 -11.47 7.41
N LEU A 91 -5.11 -10.42 7.51
CA LEU A 91 -5.00 -9.38 8.52
C LEU A 91 -6.25 -9.39 9.40
N THR A 92 -6.06 -9.44 10.73
CA THR A 92 -7.16 -9.39 11.68
C THR A 92 -7.00 -8.20 12.62
N ARG A 93 -7.99 -7.30 12.64
CA ARG A 93 -8.02 -6.13 13.52
C ARG A 93 -9.39 -6.00 14.18
N LYS A 94 -9.44 -5.97 15.51
CA LYS A 94 -10.68 -5.80 16.30
C LYS A 94 -11.79 -6.75 15.87
N GLY A 95 -11.47 -8.02 15.67
CA GLY A 95 -12.40 -9.08 15.28
C GLY A 95 -12.86 -9.04 13.82
N LYS A 96 -12.28 -8.18 12.99
CA LYS A 96 -12.51 -8.15 11.53
C LYS A 96 -11.28 -8.69 10.82
N THR A 97 -11.53 -9.62 9.91
CA THR A 97 -10.49 -10.25 9.11
C THR A 97 -10.66 -9.84 7.65
N GLN A 98 -9.55 -9.57 6.98
CA GLN A 98 -9.45 -9.39 5.54
C GLN A 98 -8.35 -10.30 5.02
N THR A 99 -8.62 -10.99 3.92
CA THR A 99 -7.72 -11.98 3.34
C THR A 99 -7.45 -11.63 1.89
N GLY A 100 -6.20 -11.36 1.55
CA GLY A 100 -5.76 -11.01 0.20
C GLY A 100 -4.77 -12.02 -0.36
N LEU A 101 -4.57 -11.97 -1.66
CA LEU A 101 -3.57 -12.73 -2.38
C LEU A 101 -2.37 -11.85 -2.72
N VAL A 102 -1.18 -12.27 -2.32
CA VAL A 102 0.09 -11.60 -2.67
C VAL A 102 0.64 -12.23 -3.95
N GLY A 103 1.00 -11.38 -4.87
CA GLY A 103 1.60 -11.73 -6.15
C GLY A 103 2.13 -10.49 -6.85
N CYS A 104 2.69 -10.66 -8.03
CA CYS A 104 3.21 -9.56 -8.82
C CYS A 104 2.25 -9.17 -9.94
N CYS A 105 1.91 -7.87 -10.02
CA CYS A 105 1.13 -7.29 -11.10
C CYS A 105 2.04 -6.75 -12.20
N SER A 106 1.60 -6.85 -13.46
CA SER A 106 2.35 -6.34 -14.60
C SER A 106 2.33 -4.81 -14.65
N ILE A 107 3.47 -4.20 -14.98
CA ILE A 107 3.55 -2.76 -15.27
C ILE A 107 2.73 -2.41 -16.52
N ASP A 108 2.55 -3.35 -17.45
CA ASP A 108 1.73 -3.13 -18.63
C ASP A 108 0.24 -3.01 -18.29
N ASP A 109 -0.24 -3.76 -17.30
CA ASP A 109 -1.63 -3.64 -16.83
C ASP A 109 -1.89 -2.29 -16.16
N TYR A 110 -0.89 -1.73 -15.49
CA TYR A 110 -0.95 -0.36 -14.98
C TYR A 110 -0.99 0.65 -16.14
N MET A 111 -0.13 0.49 -17.15
CA MET A 111 -0.06 1.39 -18.29
C MET A 111 -1.34 1.33 -19.17
N LYS A 112 -1.94 0.16 -19.32
CA LYS A 112 -3.20 -0.05 -20.05
C LYS A 112 -4.45 0.37 -19.25
N GLY A 113 -4.29 0.75 -17.96
CA GLY A 113 -5.41 1.15 -17.11
C GLY A 113 -6.29 -0.03 -16.65
N ILE A 114 -5.80 -1.25 -16.69
CA ILE A 114 -6.42 -2.42 -16.03
C ILE A 114 -6.27 -2.25 -14.51
N VAL A 115 -5.06 -1.87 -14.06
CA VAL A 115 -4.83 -1.40 -12.68
C VAL A 115 -5.19 0.09 -12.62
N LYS A 116 -6.32 0.38 -11.98
CA LYS A 116 -6.91 1.72 -11.92
C LYS A 116 -6.43 2.49 -10.70
N LYS A 117 -6.15 3.76 -10.93
CA LYS A 117 -5.73 4.73 -9.90
C LYS A 117 -6.81 5.79 -9.69
N HIS A 118 -6.88 6.33 -8.48
CA HIS A 118 -7.81 7.39 -8.11
C HIS A 118 -7.10 8.59 -7.45
N GLU A 119 -5.77 8.60 -7.44
CA GLU A 119 -4.95 9.66 -6.87
C GLU A 119 -3.79 10.01 -7.81
N LEU A 120 -3.47 11.29 -7.91
CA LEU A 120 -2.25 11.77 -8.57
C LEU A 120 -1.07 11.68 -7.61
N THR A 121 0.05 11.21 -8.12
CA THR A 121 1.29 11.13 -7.34
C THR A 121 1.99 12.48 -7.27
N ARG A 122 2.59 12.78 -6.11
CA ARG A 122 3.46 13.94 -5.94
C ARG A 122 4.86 13.57 -6.43
N GLU A 123 5.44 14.43 -7.25
CA GLU A 123 6.73 14.16 -7.91
C GLU A 123 7.88 13.96 -6.91
N ASP A 124 7.95 14.77 -5.83
CA ASP A 124 8.97 14.63 -4.78
C ASP A 124 8.96 13.25 -4.12
N LYS A 125 7.78 12.79 -3.73
CA LYS A 125 7.57 11.46 -3.12
C LYS A 125 7.85 10.32 -4.10
N GLU A 126 7.48 10.52 -5.35
CA GLU A 126 7.68 9.54 -6.40
C GLU A 126 9.17 9.37 -6.72
N GLN A 127 9.93 10.48 -6.84
CA GLN A 127 11.37 10.45 -7.08
C GLN A 127 12.14 9.75 -5.95
N ASP A 128 11.73 9.95 -4.71
CA ASP A 128 12.28 9.23 -3.56
C ASP A 128 12.09 7.71 -3.71
N ARG A 129 10.86 7.27 -4.00
CA ARG A 129 10.57 5.84 -4.15
C ARG A 129 11.21 5.22 -5.39
N ILE A 130 11.32 5.96 -6.51
CA ILE A 130 12.07 5.52 -7.70
C ILE A 130 13.52 5.19 -7.31
N ARG A 131 14.21 6.10 -6.63
CA ARG A 131 15.60 5.87 -6.20
C ARG A 131 15.71 4.67 -5.26
N HIS A 132 14.76 4.55 -4.32
CA HIS A 132 14.75 3.45 -3.38
C HIS A 132 14.60 2.09 -4.09
N VAL A 133 13.61 1.94 -4.95
CA VAL A 133 13.38 0.69 -5.72
C VAL A 133 14.55 0.40 -6.65
N ASP A 134 15.08 1.41 -7.35
CA ASP A 134 16.16 1.26 -8.32
C ASP A 134 17.48 0.84 -7.65
N VAL A 135 17.81 1.44 -6.50
CA VAL A 135 19.06 1.13 -5.76
C VAL A 135 18.94 -0.17 -4.98
N CYS A 136 17.81 -0.42 -4.31
CA CYS A 136 17.60 -1.70 -3.60
C CYS A 136 17.45 -2.87 -4.56
N ASP A 137 17.09 -2.60 -5.82
CA ASP A 137 16.76 -3.59 -6.85
C ASP A 137 15.65 -4.54 -6.37
N ALA A 138 14.68 -3.98 -5.66
CA ALA A 138 13.60 -4.72 -5.01
C ALA A 138 12.36 -3.85 -4.76
N ASN A 139 11.19 -4.48 -4.81
CA ASN A 139 9.94 -3.92 -4.28
C ASN A 139 9.86 -4.24 -2.79
N THR A 140 10.13 -3.28 -1.92
CA THR A 140 10.24 -3.48 -0.46
C THR A 140 8.90 -3.49 0.26
N GLY A 141 7.82 -3.09 -0.39
CA GLY A 141 6.48 -3.10 0.21
C GLY A 141 5.39 -3.35 -0.81
N PRO A 142 4.41 -4.22 -0.51
CA PRO A 142 3.34 -4.52 -1.44
C PRO A 142 2.44 -3.31 -1.68
N ILE A 143 1.96 -3.18 -2.93
CA ILE A 143 0.91 -2.24 -3.29
C ILE A 143 -0.42 -2.86 -2.91
N TYR A 144 -1.27 -2.10 -2.23
CA TYR A 144 -2.56 -2.55 -1.73
C TYR A 144 -3.62 -2.37 -2.80
N LEU A 145 -4.11 -3.48 -3.34
CA LEU A 145 -5.06 -3.51 -4.44
C LEU A 145 -6.39 -4.12 -4.00
N ALA A 146 -7.45 -3.78 -4.72
CA ALA A 146 -8.78 -4.33 -4.51
C ALA A 146 -9.42 -4.71 -5.84
N CYS A 147 -10.16 -5.82 -5.86
CA CYS A 147 -11.00 -6.19 -7.00
C CYS A 147 -12.19 -7.05 -6.56
N ARG A 148 -13.05 -7.38 -7.50
CA ARG A 148 -14.13 -8.35 -7.30
C ARG A 148 -13.59 -9.75 -7.53
N TYR A 149 -13.45 -10.52 -6.47
CA TYR A 149 -12.99 -11.90 -6.57
C TYR A 149 -14.08 -12.80 -7.17
N PRO A 150 -13.73 -13.68 -8.14
CA PRO A 150 -14.55 -14.82 -8.49
C PRO A 150 -14.72 -15.75 -7.29
N GLN A 151 -15.91 -16.38 -7.17
CA GLN A 151 -16.18 -17.32 -6.06
C GLN A 151 -15.17 -18.47 -6.02
N GLN A 152 -14.76 -18.98 -7.18
CA GLN A 152 -13.77 -20.06 -7.28
C GLN A 152 -12.43 -19.71 -6.63
N LEU A 153 -11.99 -18.43 -6.75
CA LEU A 153 -10.77 -17.97 -6.10
C LEU A 153 -10.91 -17.91 -4.58
N LEU A 154 -12.06 -17.44 -4.09
CA LEU A 154 -12.37 -17.43 -2.65
C LEU A 154 -12.38 -18.86 -2.07
N ASP A 155 -13.03 -19.78 -2.76
CA ASP A 155 -13.13 -21.18 -2.34
C ASP A 155 -11.75 -21.85 -2.32
N LEU A 156 -10.90 -21.61 -3.34
CA LEU A 156 -9.53 -22.10 -3.38
C LEU A 156 -8.72 -21.59 -2.18
N MET A 157 -8.78 -20.29 -1.90
CA MET A 157 -8.04 -19.69 -0.78
C MET A 157 -8.50 -20.26 0.58
N GLU A 158 -9.80 -20.44 0.79
CA GLU A 158 -10.33 -21.02 2.03
C GLU A 158 -9.96 -22.50 2.16
N GLN A 159 -10.02 -23.26 1.09
CA GLN A 159 -9.59 -24.68 1.07
C GLN A 159 -8.10 -24.78 1.40
N TRP A 160 -7.26 -23.91 0.80
CA TRP A 160 -5.83 -23.90 1.07
C TRP A 160 -5.52 -23.59 2.53
N LYS A 161 -6.13 -22.56 3.10
CA LYS A 161 -5.95 -22.18 4.52
C LYS A 161 -6.36 -23.29 5.49
N THR A 162 -7.37 -24.08 5.16
CA THR A 162 -7.85 -25.18 6.02
C THR A 162 -7.00 -26.44 5.93
N SER A 163 -6.34 -26.65 4.79
CA SER A 163 -5.54 -27.85 4.53
C SER A 163 -4.03 -27.67 4.78
N HIS A 164 -3.57 -26.42 4.92
CA HIS A 164 -2.15 -26.11 5.11
C HIS A 164 -1.93 -25.25 6.34
N ALA A 165 -0.77 -25.44 7.00
CA ALA A 165 -0.37 -24.58 8.10
C ALA A 165 0.09 -23.20 7.58
N ALA A 166 -0.22 -22.14 8.32
CA ALA A 166 0.35 -20.82 8.06
C ALA A 166 1.86 -20.85 8.32
N VAL A 167 2.63 -20.22 7.43
CA VAL A 167 4.09 -20.06 7.62
C VAL A 167 4.41 -18.94 8.59
N TYR A 168 3.49 -17.96 8.74
CA TYR A 168 3.52 -16.92 9.76
C TYR A 168 2.16 -16.85 10.45
N ASP A 169 2.16 -16.69 11.77
CA ASP A 169 0.98 -16.45 12.59
C ASP A 169 1.43 -15.70 13.86
N PHE A 170 1.26 -14.37 13.87
CA PHE A 170 1.65 -13.53 15.00
C PHE A 170 0.75 -12.30 15.11
N VAL A 171 0.80 -11.64 16.26
CA VAL A 171 0.15 -10.36 16.51
C VAL A 171 1.23 -9.31 16.70
N ALA A 172 1.17 -8.22 15.92
CA ALA A 172 2.09 -7.10 16.02
C ALA A 172 1.72 -6.17 17.22
N ASP A 173 2.61 -5.24 17.54
CA ASP A 173 2.45 -4.31 18.67
C ASP A 173 1.22 -3.39 18.54
N ASP A 174 0.72 -3.18 17.34
CA ASP A 174 -0.49 -2.42 17.04
C ASP A 174 -1.80 -3.24 17.15
N GLU A 175 -1.71 -4.43 17.75
CA GLU A 175 -2.81 -5.39 17.93
C GLU A 175 -3.39 -5.94 16.61
N ILE A 176 -2.65 -5.85 15.50
CA ILE A 176 -3.04 -6.49 14.25
C ILE A 176 -2.47 -7.91 14.19
N GLY A 177 -3.35 -8.87 13.96
CA GLY A 177 -2.95 -10.25 13.69
C GLY A 177 -2.54 -10.41 12.22
N HIS A 178 -1.42 -11.09 11.99
CA HIS A 178 -0.86 -11.36 10.68
C HIS A 178 -0.72 -12.86 10.48
N ARG A 179 -1.30 -13.38 9.40
CA ARG A 179 -1.15 -14.79 9.01
C ARG A 179 -0.82 -14.88 7.53
N VAL A 180 0.12 -15.76 7.20
CA VAL A 180 0.55 -15.97 5.81
C VAL A 180 0.62 -17.46 5.49
N TRP A 181 0.11 -17.84 4.33
CA TRP A 181 0.27 -19.18 3.75
C TRP A 181 0.97 -19.07 2.40
N VAL A 182 1.79 -20.05 2.09
CA VAL A 182 2.44 -20.16 0.78
C VAL A 182 1.62 -21.10 -0.10
N ILE A 183 1.30 -20.66 -1.31
CA ILE A 183 0.67 -21.48 -2.34
C ILE A 183 1.75 -21.85 -3.36
N ASP A 184 2.25 -23.08 -3.30
CA ASP A 184 3.31 -23.64 -4.14
C ASP A 184 2.83 -24.79 -5.03
N GLY A 185 1.55 -25.16 -4.96
CA GLY A 185 0.93 -26.16 -5.82
C GLY A 185 0.79 -25.66 -7.26
N ASN A 186 1.30 -26.42 -8.23
CA ASN A 186 1.26 -26.01 -9.65
C ASN A 186 -0.16 -25.81 -10.18
N GLU A 187 -1.11 -26.65 -9.76
CA GLU A 187 -2.51 -26.57 -10.18
C GLU A 187 -3.19 -25.32 -9.63
N GLU A 188 -2.94 -25.01 -8.36
CA GLU A 188 -3.48 -23.82 -7.71
C GLU A 188 -2.86 -22.54 -8.28
N ILE A 189 -1.56 -22.53 -8.54
CA ILE A 189 -0.86 -21.39 -9.19
C ILE A 189 -1.48 -21.10 -10.55
N GLU A 190 -1.70 -22.13 -11.36
CA GLU A 190 -2.30 -21.96 -12.69
C GLU A 190 -3.77 -21.50 -12.58
N THR A 191 -4.54 -22.10 -11.68
CA THR A 191 -5.93 -21.69 -11.43
C THR A 191 -6.02 -20.23 -11.01
N ILE A 192 -5.15 -19.77 -10.09
CA ILE A 192 -5.11 -18.38 -9.65
C ILE A 192 -4.80 -17.46 -10.83
N ARG A 193 -3.81 -17.80 -11.66
CA ARG A 193 -3.43 -17.04 -12.85
C ARG A 193 -4.62 -16.87 -13.79
N GLU A 194 -5.30 -17.97 -14.15
CA GLU A 194 -6.46 -17.97 -15.03
C GLU A 194 -7.63 -17.13 -14.46
N GLN A 195 -7.87 -17.22 -13.14
CA GLN A 195 -8.92 -16.43 -12.51
C GLN A 195 -8.62 -14.92 -12.61
N PHE A 196 -7.36 -14.51 -12.39
CA PHE A 196 -6.98 -13.10 -12.49
C PHE A 196 -7.01 -12.57 -13.92
N GLU A 197 -6.70 -13.38 -14.94
CA GLU A 197 -6.81 -13.00 -16.35
C GLU A 197 -8.24 -12.62 -16.76
N ASN A 198 -9.24 -13.15 -16.06
CA ASN A 198 -10.64 -12.85 -16.30
C ASN A 198 -11.17 -11.64 -15.50
N ILE A 199 -10.34 -11.01 -14.64
CA ILE A 199 -10.73 -9.82 -13.88
C ILE A 199 -10.51 -8.58 -14.75
N PRO A 200 -11.57 -7.84 -15.11
CA PRO A 200 -11.45 -6.75 -16.08
C PRO A 200 -10.75 -5.51 -15.51
N SER A 201 -10.73 -5.35 -14.20
CA SER A 201 -10.08 -4.20 -13.55
C SER A 201 -9.73 -4.49 -12.10
N ILE A 202 -8.57 -3.98 -11.70
CA ILE A 202 -8.07 -3.99 -10.32
C ILE A 202 -7.88 -2.52 -9.91
N TYR A 203 -8.13 -2.18 -8.65
CA TYR A 203 -8.10 -0.80 -8.17
C TYR A 203 -7.01 -0.64 -7.11
N ILE A 204 -6.20 0.39 -7.21
CA ILE A 204 -5.23 0.73 -6.16
C ILE A 204 -6.02 1.27 -4.97
N ALA A 205 -5.97 0.59 -3.84
CA ALA A 205 -6.56 1.05 -2.59
C ALA A 205 -5.57 1.90 -1.79
N ASP A 206 -4.27 1.53 -1.83
CA ASP A 206 -3.17 2.29 -1.23
C ASP A 206 -1.84 2.01 -1.96
N GLY A 207 -0.88 2.94 -1.88
CA GLY A 207 0.44 2.79 -2.46
C GLY A 207 0.57 3.32 -3.90
N HIS A 208 -0.17 4.39 -4.26
CA HIS A 208 -0.07 5.02 -5.59
C HIS A 208 1.35 5.44 -5.94
N HIS A 209 2.11 6.01 -4.98
CA HIS A 209 3.51 6.38 -5.19
C HIS A 209 4.39 5.15 -5.41
N ARG A 210 4.19 4.06 -4.67
CA ARG A 210 4.91 2.78 -4.85
C ARG A 210 4.65 2.19 -6.23
N ALA A 211 3.37 2.16 -6.67
CA ALA A 211 2.99 1.68 -7.98
C ALA A 211 3.63 2.50 -9.11
N ALA A 212 3.48 3.83 -9.07
CA ALA A 212 4.05 4.72 -10.08
C ALA A 212 5.58 4.60 -10.15
N SER A 213 6.26 4.49 -9.01
CA SER A 213 7.72 4.35 -8.95
C SER A 213 8.19 3.03 -9.52
N ALA A 214 7.55 1.90 -9.16
CA ALA A 214 7.88 0.60 -9.69
C ALA A 214 7.69 0.55 -11.22
N VAL A 215 6.61 1.13 -11.75
CA VAL A 215 6.38 1.23 -13.19
C VAL A 215 7.48 2.06 -13.88
N LYS A 216 7.87 3.20 -13.33
CA LYS A 216 8.95 4.03 -13.91
C LYS A 216 10.31 3.34 -13.89
N VAL A 217 10.64 2.62 -12.81
CA VAL A 217 11.86 1.80 -12.75
C VAL A 217 11.80 0.69 -13.79
N GLY A 218 10.68 -0.01 -13.91
CA GLY A 218 10.51 -1.06 -14.92
C GLY A 218 10.67 -0.54 -16.35
N LEU A 219 10.08 0.61 -16.67
CA LEU A 219 10.25 1.25 -18.00
C LEU A 219 11.70 1.66 -18.25
N LYS A 220 12.39 2.23 -17.25
CA LYS A 220 13.83 2.55 -17.32
C LYS A 220 14.64 1.28 -17.61
N ARG A 221 14.37 0.17 -16.91
CA ARG A 221 15.09 -1.10 -17.12
C ARG A 221 14.81 -1.69 -18.52
N ARG A 222 13.62 -1.52 -19.07
CA ARG A 222 13.32 -1.91 -20.46
C ARG A 222 14.17 -1.10 -21.48
N GLU A 223 14.40 0.18 -21.21
CA GLU A 223 15.28 0.99 -22.06
C GLU A 223 16.74 0.56 -21.96
N GLU A 224 17.20 0.19 -20.76
CA GLU A 224 18.55 -0.33 -20.50
C GLU A 224 18.76 -1.75 -21.05
N HIS A 225 17.69 -2.56 -21.17
CA HIS A 225 17.68 -3.94 -21.65
C HIS A 225 16.68 -4.12 -22.80
N PRO A 226 16.96 -3.58 -24.01
CA PRO A 226 15.99 -3.57 -25.11
C PRO A 226 15.64 -4.95 -25.68
N ASP A 227 16.38 -5.97 -25.30
CA ASP A 227 16.19 -7.39 -25.62
C ASP A 227 15.31 -8.15 -24.61
N TYR A 228 14.66 -7.42 -23.66
CA TYR A 228 13.75 -8.03 -22.69
C TYR A 228 12.61 -8.79 -23.40
N ASP A 229 12.20 -9.93 -22.83
CA ASP A 229 11.13 -10.76 -23.37
C ASP A 229 9.81 -10.70 -22.58
N GLY A 230 9.80 -9.95 -21.48
CA GLY A 230 8.64 -9.75 -20.60
C GLY A 230 8.59 -10.68 -19.40
N THR A 231 9.54 -11.60 -19.27
CA THR A 231 9.63 -12.51 -18.11
C THR A 231 10.44 -11.93 -16.96
N GLU A 232 11.22 -10.89 -17.21
CA GLU A 232 12.09 -10.27 -16.22
C GLU A 232 11.31 -9.62 -15.09
N GLU A 233 11.83 -9.70 -13.88
CA GLU A 233 11.14 -9.24 -12.66
C GLU A 233 10.83 -7.74 -12.65
N PHE A 234 11.61 -6.90 -13.35
CA PHE A 234 11.33 -5.46 -13.49
C PHE A 234 10.06 -5.15 -14.30
N ASN A 235 9.47 -6.13 -14.99
CA ASN A 235 8.17 -5.98 -15.65
C ASN A 235 6.98 -6.08 -14.69
N TYR A 236 7.25 -6.28 -13.41
CA TYR A 236 6.23 -6.55 -12.41
C TYR A 236 6.47 -5.73 -11.14
N PHE A 237 5.42 -5.51 -10.37
CA PHE A 237 5.49 -4.91 -9.04
C PHE A 237 4.75 -5.74 -8.00
N LEU A 238 5.31 -5.78 -6.80
CA LEU A 238 4.76 -6.52 -5.67
C LEU A 238 3.42 -5.92 -5.23
N SER A 239 2.41 -6.76 -5.08
CA SER A 239 1.09 -6.34 -4.65
C SER A 239 0.40 -7.36 -3.75
N VAL A 240 -0.54 -6.87 -2.96
CA VAL A 240 -1.53 -7.68 -2.28
C VAL A 240 -2.91 -7.25 -2.76
N VAL A 241 -3.66 -8.18 -3.32
CA VAL A 241 -5.01 -7.92 -3.84
C VAL A 241 -6.02 -8.44 -2.82
N PHE A 242 -6.99 -7.62 -2.45
CA PHE A 242 -8.07 -7.99 -1.54
C PHE A 242 -9.42 -8.02 -2.24
N PRO A 243 -10.35 -8.88 -1.83
CA PRO A 243 -11.75 -8.75 -2.19
C PRO A 243 -12.27 -7.39 -1.71
N TYR A 244 -12.91 -6.62 -2.58
CA TYR A 244 -13.34 -5.24 -2.30
C TYR A 244 -14.31 -5.14 -1.11
N ASP A 245 -15.13 -6.15 -0.88
CA ASP A 245 -16.14 -6.23 0.18
C ASP A 245 -15.55 -6.53 1.56
N GLN A 246 -14.31 -7.01 1.64
CA GLN A 246 -13.57 -7.17 2.88
C GLN A 246 -12.88 -5.88 3.32
N LEU A 247 -12.72 -4.91 2.43
CA LEU A 247 -12.06 -3.65 2.73
C LEU A 247 -13.03 -2.67 3.40
N LYS A 248 -12.49 -1.87 4.31
CA LYS A 248 -13.22 -0.81 4.97
C LYS A 248 -12.53 0.53 4.73
N ILE A 249 -13.27 1.44 4.13
CA ILE A 249 -12.83 2.83 4.02
C ILE A 249 -12.96 3.49 5.40
N LEU A 250 -11.84 4.00 5.91
CA LEU A 250 -11.80 4.78 7.16
C LEU A 250 -11.88 6.26 6.84
N ALA A 251 -12.37 7.04 7.82
CA ALA A 251 -12.37 8.49 7.70
C ALA A 251 -10.92 9.01 7.64
N TYR A 252 -10.63 9.82 6.63
CA TYR A 252 -9.35 10.50 6.49
C TYR A 252 -9.53 11.99 6.80
N ASN A 253 -9.46 12.32 8.09
CA ASN A 253 -9.73 13.67 8.57
C ASN A 253 -8.59 14.64 8.19
N ARG A 254 -8.95 15.88 7.89
CA ARG A 254 -8.03 16.98 7.61
C ARG A 254 -8.18 18.03 8.71
N VAL A 255 -7.06 18.58 9.15
CA VAL A 255 -7.03 19.76 10.02
C VAL A 255 -6.51 20.93 9.18
N VAL A 256 -7.23 22.02 9.19
CA VAL A 256 -6.87 23.24 8.47
C VAL A 256 -6.29 24.24 9.48
N HIS A 257 -5.14 24.81 9.18
CA HIS A 257 -4.43 25.72 10.09
C HIS A 257 -5.15 27.06 10.29
N ASP A 258 -5.72 27.60 9.21
CA ASP A 258 -6.42 28.88 9.22
C ASP A 258 -7.49 28.92 8.13
N LEU A 259 -8.29 29.94 8.11
CA LEU A 259 -9.36 30.15 7.13
C LEU A 259 -8.92 31.08 5.97
N ASN A 260 -7.62 31.16 5.69
CA ASN A 260 -7.04 31.99 4.64
C ASN A 260 -7.46 33.48 4.73
N GLY A 261 -7.40 34.03 5.94
CA GLY A 261 -7.74 35.41 6.23
C GLY A 261 -9.24 35.71 6.28
N MET A 262 -10.10 34.71 6.11
CA MET A 262 -11.55 34.87 6.29
C MET A 262 -11.95 34.71 7.76
N ASP A 263 -12.97 35.44 8.19
CA ASP A 263 -13.68 35.09 9.41
C ASP A 263 -14.58 33.85 9.17
N GLU A 264 -15.12 33.31 10.25
CA GLU A 264 -15.98 32.13 10.20
C GLU A 264 -17.21 32.31 9.31
N HIS A 265 -17.87 33.47 9.39
CA HIS A 265 -19.07 33.75 8.60
C HIS A 265 -18.78 33.84 7.11
N ALA A 266 -17.69 34.53 6.75
CA ALA A 266 -17.25 34.66 5.36
C ALA A 266 -16.85 33.26 4.79
N PHE A 267 -16.16 32.46 5.59
CA PHE A 267 -15.79 31.11 5.21
C PHE A 267 -17.02 30.24 4.96
N ILE A 268 -17.96 30.18 5.90
CA ILE A 268 -19.22 29.42 5.76
C ILE A 268 -20.01 29.91 4.55
N ALA A 269 -20.07 31.25 4.32
CA ALA A 269 -20.75 31.80 3.15
C ALA A 269 -20.09 31.32 1.82
N SER A 270 -18.75 31.27 1.78
CA SER A 270 -18.02 30.84 0.59
C SER A 270 -18.27 29.37 0.24
N LEU A 271 -18.45 28.50 1.25
CA LEU A 271 -18.73 27.10 1.03
C LEU A 271 -20.08 26.84 0.34
N LYS A 272 -21.07 27.72 0.53
CA LYS A 272 -22.41 27.59 -0.08
C LYS A 272 -22.41 27.62 -1.61
N PHE A 273 -21.33 28.13 -2.23
CA PHE A 273 -21.20 28.07 -3.68
C PHE A 273 -20.99 26.66 -4.22
N ASN A 274 -20.39 25.77 -3.39
CA ASN A 274 -20.06 24.42 -3.81
C ASN A 274 -20.83 23.36 -3.02
N PHE A 275 -21.47 23.72 -1.89
CA PHE A 275 -22.09 22.76 -0.98
C PHE A 275 -23.42 23.27 -0.44
N GLU A 276 -24.35 22.35 -0.26
CA GLU A 276 -25.45 22.50 0.67
C GLU A 276 -24.92 22.29 2.10
N LEU A 277 -25.19 23.23 3.02
CA LEU A 277 -24.74 23.17 4.40
C LEU A 277 -25.90 23.00 5.36
N MET A 278 -25.77 22.02 6.27
CA MET A 278 -26.69 21.82 7.37
C MET A 278 -25.92 21.84 8.70
N ILE A 279 -26.37 22.65 9.66
CA ILE A 279 -25.82 22.65 11.02
C ILE A 279 -26.28 21.39 11.73
N MET A 280 -25.35 20.69 12.40
CA MET A 280 -25.57 19.47 13.18
C MET A 280 -25.39 19.78 14.67
N PRO A 281 -26.42 20.21 15.40
CA PRO A 281 -26.27 20.59 16.79
C PRO A 281 -25.98 19.37 17.67
N GLY A 282 -24.90 19.45 18.46
CA GLY A 282 -24.62 18.55 19.58
C GLY A 282 -23.91 17.24 19.29
N PHE A 283 -23.62 16.91 18.01
CA PHE A 283 -22.96 15.65 17.67
C PHE A 283 -21.95 15.81 16.54
N PRO A 284 -20.82 15.04 16.57
CA PRO A 284 -19.91 14.96 15.44
C PRO A 284 -20.64 14.51 14.16
N CYS A 285 -20.50 15.28 13.09
CA CYS A 285 -21.05 14.91 11.79
C CYS A 285 -20.17 13.84 11.13
N LYS A 286 -20.69 12.62 11.01
CA LYS A 286 -20.07 11.54 10.25
C LYS A 286 -20.91 11.27 9.00
N PRO A 287 -20.45 11.69 7.82
CA PRO A 287 -21.19 11.46 6.58
C PRO A 287 -21.24 9.95 6.26
N VAL A 288 -22.37 9.52 5.71
CA VAL A 288 -22.64 8.12 5.31
C VAL A 288 -22.93 7.98 3.81
N GLU A 289 -23.12 9.11 3.12
CA GLU A 289 -23.40 9.17 1.69
C GLU A 289 -22.19 9.69 0.90
N LYS A 290 -22.15 9.36 -0.39
CA LYS A 290 -21.16 9.91 -1.32
C LYS A 290 -21.34 11.44 -1.42
N HIS A 291 -20.25 12.13 -1.73
CA HIS A 291 -20.19 13.59 -1.91
C HIS A 291 -20.58 14.40 -0.68
N CYS A 292 -20.58 13.75 0.51
CA CYS A 292 -20.84 14.37 1.78
C CYS A 292 -19.59 14.43 2.64
N MET A 293 -19.47 15.53 3.42
CA MET A 293 -18.37 15.74 4.37
C MET A 293 -18.91 16.27 5.69
N GLY A 294 -18.25 15.90 6.79
CA GLY A 294 -18.42 16.56 8.08
C GLY A 294 -17.38 17.65 8.26
N MET A 295 -17.76 18.81 8.74
CA MET A 295 -16.87 19.92 9.04
C MET A 295 -17.13 20.43 10.46
N TYR A 296 -16.06 20.71 11.18
CA TYR A 296 -16.12 21.37 12.48
C TYR A 296 -15.43 22.73 12.39
N VAL A 297 -16.16 23.82 12.67
CA VAL A 297 -15.63 25.18 12.70
C VAL A 297 -16.47 26.03 13.67
N GLY A 298 -15.85 26.95 14.40
CA GLY A 298 -16.51 27.86 15.30
C GLY A 298 -17.37 27.20 16.39
N GLY A 299 -16.95 26.04 16.88
CA GLY A 299 -17.70 25.29 17.89
C GLY A 299 -18.89 24.48 17.37
N ASN A 300 -19.16 24.49 16.07
CA ASN A 300 -20.29 23.81 15.45
C ASN A 300 -19.86 22.73 14.46
N TRP A 301 -20.67 21.68 14.39
CA TRP A 301 -20.57 20.67 13.34
C TRP A 301 -21.51 21.02 12.18
N TYR A 302 -21.02 20.79 10.98
CA TYR A 302 -21.77 21.00 9.73
C TYR A 302 -21.73 19.72 8.91
N HIS A 303 -22.86 19.37 8.30
CA HIS A 303 -22.93 18.42 7.21
C HIS A 303 -22.89 19.20 5.90
N LEU A 304 -21.94 18.87 5.04
CA LEU A 304 -21.79 19.46 3.72
C LEU A 304 -22.14 18.38 2.69
N LYS A 305 -22.99 18.72 1.73
CA LYS A 305 -23.29 17.91 0.56
C LYS A 305 -22.90 18.71 -0.68
N ALA A 306 -21.98 18.17 -1.48
CA ALA A 306 -21.55 18.83 -2.71
C ALA A 306 -22.71 18.95 -3.69
N TRP A 307 -22.79 20.09 -4.40
CA TRP A 307 -23.70 20.25 -5.51
C TRP A 307 -23.31 19.36 -6.67
N GLU A 308 -24.26 18.96 -7.51
CA GLU A 308 -24.05 18.00 -8.61
C GLU A 308 -22.98 18.49 -9.60
N ASP A 309 -22.97 19.75 -9.93
CA ASP A 309 -21.99 20.38 -10.82
C ASP A 309 -20.56 20.37 -10.26
N VAL A 310 -20.39 20.16 -8.96
CA VAL A 310 -19.07 20.07 -8.31
C VAL A 310 -18.42 18.71 -8.53
N TYR A 311 -19.19 17.62 -8.45
CA TYR A 311 -18.64 16.26 -8.54
C TYR A 311 -18.83 15.58 -9.90
N GLU A 312 -19.61 16.18 -10.82
CA GLU A 312 -19.72 15.72 -12.20
C GLU A 312 -18.60 16.22 -13.14
N LYS A 313 -17.70 17.06 -12.60
CA LYS A 313 -16.54 17.53 -13.37
C LYS A 313 -15.66 16.33 -13.74
N LYS A 314 -15.48 16.15 -15.05
CA LYS A 314 -14.54 15.17 -15.60
C LYS A 314 -13.12 15.68 -15.49
N ASP A 315 -12.58 15.70 -14.31
CA ASP A 315 -11.16 15.92 -14.08
C ASP A 315 -10.43 14.60 -13.74
N VAL A 316 -9.13 14.70 -13.61
CA VAL A 316 -8.19 13.57 -13.64
C VAL A 316 -8.39 12.53 -12.52
N VAL A 317 -9.17 12.83 -11.50
CA VAL A 317 -9.21 12.04 -10.25
C VAL A 317 -10.57 11.41 -9.98
N GLY A 318 -11.59 11.71 -10.72
CA GLY A 318 -12.97 11.38 -10.37
C GLY A 318 -13.64 10.23 -11.13
N GLN A 319 -12.92 9.47 -11.95
CA GLN A 319 -13.59 8.51 -12.85
C GLN A 319 -13.12 7.09 -12.74
#